data_19bd2fb42aff1011f425028586e1fc4a
#
_entry.id   19bd2fb42aff1011f425028586e1fc4a
#
_cell.length_a   1.000
_cell.length_b   1.000
_cell.length_c   1.000
_cell.angle_alpha   90.00
_cell.angle_beta   90.00
_cell.angle_gamma   90.00
#
_symmetry.space_group_name_H-M   'P 1'
#
loop_
_entity.id
_entity.type
_entity.pdbx_description
1 polymer ?
#
loop_
_entity_poly.entity_id
_entity_poly.type
_entity_poly.pdbx_seq_one_letter_code
_entity_poly.pdbx_strand_id
1 'polypeptide(L)'
;LTDLAVPVLTGSLINEVGGTLNQWNLVRYVGVNPANGNEQFLDANGNLTENPVDADRVKTGKNFFPKYTGGFGLNSEYKGFFLDAIFAFQADLWRIDNQMIWAYNPAYMASGFNVSADLLNAWTPTNTITDIPALTAPLRSSTSDRFLYDASFLRFKTLSFGYSVPKELLKGNFVKSLKVYVQGENLAVWTKWKGFD
;
A
#
# COMPACT_ATOMS: atom_id res chain seq x y z
N LEU A 1 22.59 -4.65 -3.79
CA LEU A 1 23.71 -3.81 -3.29
C LEU A 1 24.95 -4.69 -3.09
N THR A 2 26.05 -4.29 -3.69
CA THR A 2 27.26 -5.13 -3.73
C THR A 2 28.47 -4.50 -3.04
N ASP A 3 28.39 -3.22 -2.68
CA ASP A 3 29.57 -2.51 -2.15
C ASP A 3 29.13 -1.38 -1.17
N LEU A 4 28.88 -1.79 0.06
CA LEU A 4 28.67 -0.89 1.19
C LEU A 4 29.56 -1.35 2.33
N ALA A 5 30.42 -0.48 2.86
CA ALA A 5 31.30 -0.80 3.98
C ALA A 5 30.50 -1.11 5.28
N VAL A 6 29.36 -0.44 5.45
CA VAL A 6 28.43 -0.60 6.59
C VAL A 6 27.00 -0.42 6.10
N PRO A 7 26.00 -0.97 6.81
CA PRO A 7 24.60 -0.70 6.53
C PRO A 7 24.29 0.80 6.60
N VAL A 8 23.52 1.31 5.62
CA VAL A 8 23.10 2.72 5.58
C VAL A 8 21.63 2.80 5.97
N LEU A 9 21.37 3.57 7.03
CA LEU A 9 20.01 3.87 7.52
C LEU A 9 19.53 5.20 6.92
N THR A 10 18.31 5.21 6.39
CA THR A 10 17.64 6.43 5.92
C THR A 10 16.21 6.43 6.47
N GLY A 11 16.02 7.11 7.60
CA GLY A 11 14.75 7.07 8.33
C GLY A 11 14.40 5.65 8.77
N SER A 12 13.30 5.13 8.27
CA SER A 12 12.80 3.77 8.55
C SER A 12 13.24 2.73 7.50
N LEU A 13 14.22 3.04 6.68
CA LEU A 13 14.74 2.16 5.63
C LEU A 13 16.19 1.81 5.88
N ILE A 14 16.59 0.60 5.49
CA ILE A 14 17.95 0.11 5.58
C ILE A 14 18.46 -0.38 4.24
N ASN A 15 19.70 -0.07 3.93
CA ASN A 15 20.44 -0.57 2.78
C ASN A 15 21.70 -1.29 3.27
N GLU A 16 21.86 -2.54 2.88
CA GLU A 16 23.03 -3.35 3.25
C GLU A 16 23.45 -4.25 2.08
N VAL A 17 24.68 -4.74 2.14
CA VAL A 17 25.20 -5.71 1.16
C VAL A 17 24.39 -7.00 1.23
N GLY A 18 23.99 -7.51 0.07
CA GLY A 18 23.17 -8.72 -0.05
C GLY A 18 21.68 -8.50 0.22
N GLY A 19 21.29 -7.32 0.72
CA GLY A 19 19.90 -6.93 0.92
C GLY A 19 19.24 -6.29 -0.31
N THR A 20 17.93 -6.11 -0.23
CA THR A 20 17.17 -5.32 -1.21
C THR A 20 17.34 -3.83 -0.93
N LEU A 21 17.24 -3.01 -1.99
CA LEU A 21 17.28 -1.56 -1.84
C LEU A 21 16.09 -1.05 -1.04
N ASN A 22 16.36 -0.23 -0.01
CA ASN A 22 15.34 0.40 0.84
C ASN A 22 14.39 -0.62 1.48
N GLN A 23 14.95 -1.60 2.18
CA GLN A 23 14.16 -2.52 3.00
C GLN A 23 13.62 -1.78 4.23
N TRP A 24 12.39 -2.06 4.63
CA TRP A 24 11.82 -1.52 5.85
C TRP A 24 12.54 -2.05 7.10
N ASN A 25 12.97 -1.13 7.96
CA ASN A 25 13.64 -1.37 9.23
C ASN A 25 12.84 -0.69 10.34
N LEU A 26 11.99 -1.45 11.01
CA LEU A 26 10.94 -0.93 11.89
C LEU A 26 10.91 -1.69 13.21
N VAL A 27 10.37 -1.05 14.23
CA VAL A 27 10.03 -1.70 15.50
C VAL A 27 8.81 -2.62 15.27
N ARG A 28 8.83 -3.80 15.87
CA ARG A 28 7.71 -4.75 15.75
C ARG A 28 6.58 -4.36 16.72
N TYR A 29 5.43 -4.00 16.17
CA TYR A 29 4.22 -3.76 16.92
C TYR A 29 3.53 -5.09 17.31
N VAL A 30 3.03 -5.18 18.54
CA VAL A 30 2.37 -6.38 19.06
C VAL A 30 0.88 -6.16 19.26
N GLY A 31 0.50 -4.96 19.69
CA GLY A 31 -0.89 -4.65 19.99
C GLY A 31 -1.03 -3.61 21.09
N VAL A 32 -2.13 -3.65 21.80
CA VAL A 32 -2.44 -2.79 22.94
C VAL A 32 -2.35 -3.60 24.22
N ASN A 33 -1.69 -3.06 25.25
CA ASN A 33 -1.64 -3.66 26.56
C ASN A 33 -3.04 -3.63 27.21
N PRO A 34 -3.67 -4.78 27.46
CA PRO A 34 -5.03 -4.83 28.03
C PRO A 34 -5.10 -4.28 29.48
N ALA A 35 -3.97 -4.16 30.17
CA ALA A 35 -3.93 -3.68 31.55
C ALA A 35 -3.95 -2.15 31.67
N ASN A 36 -3.43 -1.42 30.66
CA ASN A 36 -3.26 0.04 30.75
C ASN A 36 -3.57 0.81 29.47
N GLY A 37 -3.81 0.11 28.34
CA GLY A 37 -4.17 0.73 27.06
C GLY A 37 -3.01 1.31 26.27
N ASN A 38 -1.74 1.12 26.70
CA ASN A 38 -0.59 1.57 25.94
C ASN A 38 -0.27 0.66 24.75
N GLU A 39 0.39 1.20 23.74
CA GLU A 39 0.94 0.40 22.65
C GLU A 39 2.05 -0.51 23.15
N GLN A 40 2.08 -1.76 22.69
CA GLN A 40 3.12 -2.74 22.99
C GLN A 40 3.93 -3.08 21.74
N PHE A 41 5.21 -3.24 21.95
CA PHE A 41 6.21 -3.55 20.93
C PHE A 41 7.12 -4.68 21.42
N LEU A 42 7.94 -5.21 20.52
CA LEU A 42 9.06 -6.07 20.89
C LEU A 42 10.37 -5.28 20.84
N ASP A 43 11.17 -5.41 21.89
CA ASP A 43 12.55 -4.92 21.89
C ASP A 43 13.46 -5.76 20.98
N ALA A 44 14.73 -5.41 20.88
CA ALA A 44 15.74 -6.14 20.09
C ALA A 44 15.93 -7.61 20.55
N ASN A 45 15.63 -7.92 21.82
CA ASN A 45 15.75 -9.24 22.40
C ASN A 45 14.44 -10.06 22.30
N GLY A 46 13.36 -9.45 21.78
CA GLY A 46 12.05 -10.08 21.67
C GLY A 46 11.17 -9.98 22.92
N ASN A 47 11.53 -9.17 23.91
CA ASN A 47 10.69 -8.91 25.07
C ASN A 47 9.67 -7.81 24.78
N LEU A 48 8.54 -7.85 25.51
CA LEU A 48 7.52 -6.80 25.42
C LEU A 48 8.03 -5.50 26.04
N THR A 49 7.83 -4.39 25.31
CA THR A 49 8.13 -3.03 25.79
C THR A 49 7.04 -2.06 25.36
N GLU A 50 6.76 -1.05 26.19
CA GLU A 50 5.90 0.08 25.84
C GLU A 50 6.74 1.32 25.43
N ASN A 51 8.05 1.23 25.55
CA ASN A 51 8.99 2.31 25.26
C ASN A 51 10.07 1.86 24.27
N PRO A 52 9.71 1.60 23.01
CA PRO A 52 10.67 1.18 22.01
C PRO A 52 11.67 2.28 21.71
N VAL A 53 12.90 1.89 21.41
CA VAL A 53 13.99 2.76 20.98
C VAL A 53 14.46 2.41 19.58
N ASP A 54 15.27 3.25 18.94
CA ASP A 54 15.76 2.99 17.58
C ASP A 54 16.56 1.70 17.45
N ALA A 55 17.21 1.25 18.54
CA ALA A 55 17.93 -0.03 18.59
C ALA A 55 17.01 -1.27 18.51
N ASP A 56 15.70 -1.10 18.76
CA ASP A 56 14.70 -2.17 18.69
C ASP A 56 14.19 -2.42 17.27
N ARG A 57 14.62 -1.61 16.32
CA ARG A 57 14.24 -1.78 14.92
C ARG A 57 14.87 -3.03 14.35
N VAL A 58 14.07 -3.77 13.59
CA VAL A 58 14.49 -4.97 12.89
C VAL A 58 14.18 -4.87 11.40
N LYS A 59 14.97 -5.57 10.61
CA LYS A 59 14.70 -5.73 9.18
C LYS A 59 13.44 -6.56 9.02
N THR A 60 12.42 -5.99 8.41
CA THR A 60 11.11 -6.63 8.29
C THR A 60 11.04 -7.66 7.17
N GLY A 61 12.03 -7.71 6.27
CA GLY A 61 11.94 -8.49 5.04
C GLY A 61 11.00 -7.88 3.98
N LYS A 62 10.43 -6.70 4.25
CA LYS A 62 9.46 -6.01 3.41
C LYS A 62 10.16 -4.92 2.59
N ASN A 63 9.79 -4.81 1.32
CA ASN A 63 10.46 -3.92 0.37
C ASN A 63 9.69 -2.61 0.18
N PHE A 64 10.42 -1.49 0.20
CA PHE A 64 9.86 -0.19 -0.17
C PHE A 64 9.58 -0.11 -1.67
N PHE A 65 10.48 -0.65 -2.52
CA PHE A 65 10.25 -0.78 -3.95
C PHE A 65 9.64 -2.14 -4.28
N PRO A 66 8.76 -2.22 -5.30
CA PRO A 66 8.21 -3.50 -5.71
C PRO A 66 9.33 -4.40 -6.21
N LYS A 67 9.32 -5.66 -5.77
CA LYS A 67 10.27 -6.66 -6.25
C LYS A 67 9.98 -7.05 -7.70
N TYR A 68 8.71 -7.05 -8.06
CA TYR A 68 8.26 -7.34 -9.42
C TYR A 68 7.35 -6.22 -9.90
N THR A 69 7.61 -5.74 -11.12
CA THR A 69 6.74 -4.78 -11.81
C THR A 69 6.63 -5.18 -13.27
N GLY A 70 5.47 -5.00 -13.84
CA GLY A 70 5.24 -5.34 -15.23
C GLY A 70 3.83 -5.02 -15.71
N GLY A 71 3.58 -5.42 -16.93
CA GLY A 71 2.27 -5.32 -17.56
C GLY A 71 2.11 -6.40 -18.61
N PHE A 72 0.87 -6.71 -18.90
CA PHE A 72 0.50 -7.62 -19.98
C PHE A 72 -0.77 -7.10 -20.64
N GLY A 73 -1.00 -7.53 -21.87
CA GLY A 73 -2.17 -7.15 -22.61
C GLY A 73 -2.69 -8.28 -23.48
N LEU A 74 -3.94 -8.16 -23.84
CA LEU A 74 -4.62 -8.99 -24.82
C LEU A 74 -5.08 -8.09 -25.96
N ASN A 75 -4.70 -8.46 -27.18
CA ASN A 75 -5.22 -7.88 -28.40
C ASN A 75 -5.87 -8.98 -29.21
N SER A 76 -7.09 -8.76 -29.69
CA SER A 76 -7.84 -9.73 -30.50
C SER A 76 -8.65 -9.01 -31.57
N GLU A 77 -8.59 -9.54 -32.78
CA GLU A 77 -9.40 -9.06 -33.90
C GLU A 77 -10.13 -10.21 -34.56
N TYR A 78 -11.43 -9.99 -34.86
CA TYR A 78 -12.24 -10.97 -35.57
C TYR A 78 -13.34 -10.29 -36.38
N LYS A 79 -13.31 -10.50 -37.70
CA LYS A 79 -14.31 -9.97 -38.65
C LYS A 79 -14.60 -8.48 -38.50
N GLY A 80 -13.56 -7.68 -38.25
CA GLY A 80 -13.65 -6.24 -38.04
C GLY A 80 -13.91 -5.81 -36.61
N PHE A 81 -14.32 -6.68 -35.72
CA PHE A 81 -14.33 -6.40 -34.28
C PHE A 81 -12.93 -6.48 -33.73
N PHE A 82 -12.61 -5.57 -32.82
CA PHE A 82 -11.36 -5.62 -32.08
C PHE A 82 -11.59 -5.43 -30.58
N LEU A 83 -10.72 -6.04 -29.80
CA LEU A 83 -10.68 -5.96 -28.35
C LEU A 83 -9.23 -5.77 -27.92
N ASP A 84 -8.94 -4.71 -27.18
CA ASP A 84 -7.65 -4.44 -26.55
C ASP A 84 -7.85 -4.33 -25.05
N ALA A 85 -7.11 -5.10 -24.27
CA ALA A 85 -7.13 -5.04 -22.82
C ALA A 85 -5.70 -4.94 -22.30
N ILE A 86 -5.43 -3.99 -21.37
CA ILE A 86 -4.10 -3.73 -20.81
C ILE A 86 -4.17 -3.80 -19.30
N PHE A 87 -3.24 -4.56 -18.72
CA PHE A 87 -3.05 -4.73 -17.29
C PHE A 87 -1.66 -4.26 -16.86
N ALA A 88 -1.55 -3.75 -15.65
CA ALA A 88 -0.28 -3.45 -15.00
C ALA A 88 -0.29 -4.00 -13.59
N PHE A 89 0.87 -4.43 -13.09
CA PHE A 89 0.99 -4.94 -11.73
C PHE A 89 2.29 -4.51 -11.05
N GLN A 90 2.24 -4.45 -9.74
CA GLN A 90 3.40 -4.43 -8.86
C GLN A 90 3.18 -5.47 -7.77
N ALA A 91 4.22 -6.24 -7.46
CA ALA A 91 4.17 -7.28 -6.45
C ALA A 91 5.34 -7.20 -5.49
N ASP A 92 5.13 -7.67 -4.26
CA ASP A 92 6.05 -7.53 -3.13
C ASP A 92 6.42 -6.05 -2.88
N LEU A 93 5.39 -5.22 -2.82
CA LEU A 93 5.46 -3.79 -2.51
C LEU A 93 4.83 -3.54 -1.15
N TRP A 94 5.57 -2.90 -0.26
CA TRP A 94 5.09 -2.60 1.08
C TRP A 94 5.18 -1.10 1.37
N ARG A 95 4.11 -0.53 1.92
CA ARG A 95 4.01 0.89 2.22
C ARG A 95 3.49 1.13 3.62
N ILE A 96 4.03 2.15 4.27
CA ILE A 96 3.41 2.69 5.49
C ILE A 96 2.25 3.58 5.07
N ASP A 97 1.10 3.34 5.65
CA ASP A 97 -0.05 4.21 5.51
C ASP A 97 0.07 5.40 6.47
N ASN A 98 0.64 6.49 5.97
CA ASN A 98 0.78 7.71 6.74
C ASN A 98 -0.58 8.37 7.08
N GLN A 99 -1.62 8.13 6.26
CA GLN A 99 -2.96 8.66 6.54
C GLN A 99 -3.53 7.99 7.78
N MET A 100 -3.32 6.69 7.95
CA MET A 100 -3.75 5.97 9.15
C MET A 100 -2.98 6.42 10.39
N ILE A 101 -1.67 6.71 10.30
CA ILE A 101 -0.91 7.29 11.41
C ILE A 101 -1.57 8.60 11.90
N TRP A 102 -1.98 9.46 10.96
CA TRP A 102 -2.69 10.70 11.28
C TRP A 102 -4.09 10.45 11.81
N ALA A 103 -4.88 9.63 11.12
CA ALA A 103 -6.28 9.36 11.46
C ALA A 103 -6.45 8.69 12.83
N TYR A 104 -5.45 7.92 13.28
CA TYR A 104 -5.45 7.24 14.58
C TYR A 104 -4.80 8.05 15.70
N ASN A 105 -4.41 9.29 15.44
CA ASN A 105 -3.84 10.16 16.47
C ASN A 105 -4.91 11.07 17.08
N PRO A 106 -5.35 10.82 18.34
CA PRO A 106 -6.40 11.61 18.99
C PRO A 106 -6.01 13.08 19.24
N ALA A 107 -4.71 13.42 19.24
CA ALA A 107 -4.27 14.80 19.38
C ALA A 107 -4.76 15.71 18.24
N TYR A 108 -4.98 15.18 17.05
CA TYR A 108 -5.53 15.93 15.93
C TYR A 108 -6.99 16.28 16.10
N MET A 109 -7.77 15.46 16.83
CA MET A 109 -9.13 15.79 17.19
C MET A 109 -9.20 17.07 18.07
N ALA A 110 -8.29 17.20 19.03
CA ALA A 110 -8.20 18.41 19.85
C ALA A 110 -7.83 19.66 19.04
N SER A 111 -7.20 19.49 17.88
CA SER A 111 -6.84 20.57 16.95
C SER A 111 -7.92 20.83 15.87
N GLY A 112 -9.09 20.19 15.97
CA GLY A 112 -10.21 20.39 15.05
C GLY A 112 -10.12 19.60 13.73
N PHE A 113 -9.21 18.64 13.62
CA PHE A 113 -9.10 17.75 12.45
C PHE A 113 -10.00 16.52 12.59
N ASN A 114 -10.44 15.99 11.45
CA ASN A 114 -11.15 14.73 11.41
C ASN A 114 -10.17 13.57 11.70
N VAL A 115 -10.62 12.64 12.54
CA VAL A 115 -9.90 11.41 12.89
C VAL A 115 -10.73 10.19 12.54
N SER A 116 -10.16 8.99 12.63
CA SER A 116 -10.89 7.76 12.35
C SER A 116 -12.01 7.52 13.38
N ALA A 117 -13.17 7.08 12.90
CA ALA A 117 -14.26 6.60 13.76
C ALA A 117 -13.86 5.39 14.62
N ASP A 118 -12.82 4.64 14.23
CA ASP A 118 -12.29 3.52 15.01
C ASP A 118 -11.79 3.95 16.40
N LEU A 119 -11.44 5.23 16.59
CA LEU A 119 -11.08 5.77 17.90
C LEU A 119 -12.21 5.66 18.93
N LEU A 120 -13.46 5.48 18.50
CA LEU A 120 -14.58 5.17 19.39
C LEU A 120 -14.42 3.81 20.08
N ASN A 121 -13.63 2.91 19.50
CA ASN A 121 -13.31 1.59 20.07
C ASN A 121 -12.00 1.61 20.86
N ALA A 122 -11.48 2.78 21.24
CA ALA A 122 -10.26 2.90 22.01
C ALA A 122 -10.34 2.13 23.33
N TRP A 123 -9.19 1.71 23.82
CA TRP A 123 -9.07 1.05 25.09
C TRP A 123 -9.67 1.89 26.23
N THR A 124 -10.46 1.23 27.06
CA THR A 124 -10.97 1.76 28.34
C THR A 124 -10.96 0.64 29.37
N PRO A 125 -11.06 0.92 30.69
CA PRO A 125 -11.15 -0.13 31.71
C PRO A 125 -12.31 -1.14 31.51
N THR A 126 -13.32 -0.78 30.70
CA THR A 126 -14.46 -1.64 30.33
C THR A 126 -14.36 -2.22 28.92
N ASN A 127 -13.39 -1.75 28.09
CA ASN A 127 -13.09 -2.26 26.76
C ASN A 127 -11.58 -2.52 26.64
N THR A 128 -11.12 -3.60 27.26
CA THR A 128 -9.68 -3.90 27.35
C THR A 128 -9.16 -4.73 26.16
N ILE A 129 -10.06 -5.30 25.34
CA ILE A 129 -9.70 -6.12 24.18
C ILE A 129 -9.97 -5.29 22.92
N THR A 130 -8.97 -4.53 22.49
CA THR A 130 -9.02 -3.67 21.32
C THR A 130 -7.61 -3.48 20.76
N ASP A 131 -7.49 -3.14 19.48
CA ASP A 131 -6.26 -2.75 18.80
C ASP A 131 -6.05 -1.22 18.77
N ILE A 132 -6.98 -0.46 19.36
CA ILE A 132 -6.91 0.99 19.46
C ILE A 132 -6.44 1.37 20.85
N PRO A 133 -5.27 2.01 21.01
CA PRO A 133 -4.74 2.44 22.30
C PRO A 133 -5.69 3.38 23.04
N ALA A 134 -5.50 3.52 24.34
CA ALA A 134 -6.19 4.56 25.11
C ALA A 134 -5.95 5.93 24.47
N LEU A 135 -6.98 6.78 24.40
CA LEU A 135 -6.88 8.11 23.77
C LEU A 135 -5.85 9.03 24.43
N THR A 136 -5.45 8.70 25.66
CA THR A 136 -4.42 9.42 26.42
C THR A 136 -3.05 8.76 26.39
N ALA A 137 -2.94 7.59 25.75
CA ALA A 137 -1.69 6.86 25.63
C ALA A 137 -0.68 7.60 24.74
N PRO A 138 0.62 7.56 25.07
CA PRO A 138 1.65 8.09 24.18
C PRO A 138 1.75 7.21 22.94
N LEU A 139 1.48 7.78 21.75
CA LEU A 139 1.57 7.06 20.49
C LEU A 139 3.04 6.96 20.04
N ARG A 140 3.50 5.75 19.79
CA ARG A 140 4.88 5.43 19.37
C ARG A 140 4.95 4.61 18.09
N SER A 141 3.80 4.30 17.50
CA SER A 141 3.68 3.42 16.33
C SER A 141 4.18 4.04 15.02
N SER A 142 4.51 5.34 14.98
CA SER A 142 5.04 6.00 13.77
C SER A 142 6.37 5.42 13.26
N THR A 143 7.13 4.73 14.11
CA THR A 143 8.39 4.06 13.76
C THR A 143 8.27 2.54 13.73
N SER A 144 7.05 2.03 13.83
CA SER A 144 6.75 0.60 13.87
C SER A 144 6.12 0.09 12.58
N ASP A 145 5.95 -1.22 12.51
CA ASP A 145 5.28 -1.90 11.40
C ASP A 145 3.75 -1.95 11.54
N ARG A 146 3.16 -1.28 12.53
CA ARG A 146 1.70 -1.23 12.77
C ARG A 146 0.91 -0.85 11.52
N PHE A 147 1.39 0.14 10.78
CA PHE A 147 0.75 0.66 9.58
C PHE A 147 1.49 0.28 8.29
N LEU A 148 2.31 -0.76 8.34
CA LEU A 148 3.01 -1.30 7.19
C LEU A 148 2.13 -2.34 6.48
N TYR A 149 1.59 -2.01 5.32
CA TYR A 149 0.67 -2.86 4.57
C TYR A 149 1.25 -3.31 3.23
N ASP A 150 0.75 -4.45 2.76
CA ASP A 150 0.98 -4.93 1.40
C ASP A 150 0.22 -4.02 0.42
N ALA A 151 0.97 -3.24 -0.35
CA ALA A 151 0.48 -2.33 -1.36
C ALA A 151 0.62 -2.90 -2.79
N SER A 152 0.85 -4.21 -2.91
CA SER A 152 0.86 -4.90 -4.19
C SER A 152 -0.49 -4.79 -4.88
N PHE A 153 -0.48 -4.66 -6.20
CA PHE A 153 -1.71 -4.52 -6.97
C PHE A 153 -1.63 -5.15 -8.35
N LEU A 154 -2.80 -5.50 -8.87
CA LEU A 154 -3.06 -5.72 -10.29
C LEU A 154 -4.11 -4.69 -10.73
N ARG A 155 -3.80 -3.90 -11.77
CA ARG A 155 -4.68 -2.86 -12.30
C ARG A 155 -5.11 -3.19 -13.72
N PHE A 156 -6.41 -3.18 -13.99
CA PHE A 156 -6.97 -3.19 -15.32
C PHE A 156 -6.99 -1.76 -15.86
N LYS A 157 -5.96 -1.43 -16.62
CA LYS A 157 -5.70 -0.06 -17.04
C LYS A 157 -6.61 0.42 -18.14
N THR A 158 -6.74 -0.39 -19.18
CA THR A 158 -7.47 0.04 -20.39
C THR A 158 -8.21 -1.15 -20.97
N LEU A 159 -9.43 -0.88 -21.42
CA LEU A 159 -10.21 -1.74 -22.29
C LEU A 159 -10.72 -0.91 -23.46
N SER A 160 -10.42 -1.34 -24.68
CA SER A 160 -11.02 -0.80 -25.89
C SER A 160 -11.73 -1.91 -26.63
N PHE A 161 -12.97 -1.67 -27.01
CA PHE A 161 -13.74 -2.59 -27.84
C PHE A 161 -14.39 -1.80 -28.96
N GLY A 162 -14.31 -2.29 -30.19
CA GLY A 162 -14.88 -1.58 -31.31
C GLY A 162 -14.98 -2.38 -32.60
N TYR A 163 -15.37 -1.69 -33.66
CA TYR A 163 -15.54 -2.25 -34.97
C TYR A 163 -14.91 -1.37 -36.06
N SER A 164 -14.05 -1.98 -36.86
CA SER A 164 -13.45 -1.38 -38.04
C SER A 164 -14.31 -1.74 -39.27
N VAL A 165 -14.94 -0.73 -39.90
CA VAL A 165 -15.79 -0.95 -41.03
C VAL A 165 -14.95 -1.40 -42.23
N PRO A 166 -15.28 -2.52 -42.90
CA PRO A 166 -14.57 -3.01 -44.08
C PRO A 166 -14.51 -1.95 -45.17
N LYS A 167 -13.38 -1.81 -45.86
CA LYS A 167 -13.17 -0.81 -46.92
C LYS A 167 -14.14 -0.98 -48.11
N GLU A 168 -14.61 -2.22 -48.32
CA GLU A 168 -15.57 -2.56 -49.36
C GLU A 168 -16.91 -1.85 -49.17
N LEU A 169 -17.32 -1.63 -47.94
CA LEU A 169 -18.55 -0.89 -47.59
C LEU A 169 -18.40 0.63 -47.72
N LEU A 170 -17.16 1.13 -47.80
CA LEU A 170 -16.84 2.57 -47.90
C LEU A 170 -16.56 3.02 -49.33
N LYS A 171 -16.66 2.09 -50.32
CA LYS A 171 -16.40 2.41 -51.73
C LYS A 171 -17.34 3.51 -52.25
N GLY A 172 -16.76 4.50 -52.93
CA GLY A 172 -17.51 5.64 -53.46
C GLY A 172 -17.78 6.76 -52.46
N ASN A 173 -17.46 6.60 -51.21
CA ASN A 173 -17.66 7.61 -50.16
C ASN A 173 -16.40 8.48 -49.96
N PHE A 174 -16.59 9.69 -49.46
CA PHE A 174 -15.55 10.59 -49.06
C PHE A 174 -14.70 10.00 -47.89
N VAL A 175 -15.32 9.18 -47.04
CA VAL A 175 -14.67 8.51 -45.90
C VAL A 175 -13.85 7.32 -46.38
N LYS A 176 -12.55 7.32 -46.11
CA LYS A 176 -11.60 6.28 -46.53
C LYS A 176 -11.41 5.17 -45.49
N SER A 177 -11.70 5.46 -44.23
CA SER A 177 -11.70 4.51 -43.12
C SER A 177 -12.66 4.97 -42.04
N LEU A 178 -13.34 4.02 -41.41
CA LEU A 178 -14.24 4.29 -40.30
C LEU A 178 -14.04 3.22 -39.24
N LYS A 179 -13.73 3.67 -38.01
CA LYS A 179 -13.60 2.83 -36.81
C LYS A 179 -14.50 3.43 -35.72
N VAL A 180 -15.35 2.61 -35.14
CA VAL A 180 -16.20 3.00 -34.00
C VAL A 180 -15.78 2.16 -32.82
N TYR A 181 -15.58 2.80 -31.67
CA TYR A 181 -15.14 2.08 -30.49
C TYR A 181 -15.57 2.77 -29.19
N VAL A 182 -15.59 1.98 -28.13
CA VAL A 182 -15.74 2.43 -26.75
C VAL A 182 -14.45 2.09 -26.02
N GLN A 183 -13.95 3.01 -25.19
CA GLN A 183 -12.75 2.83 -24.38
C GLN A 183 -13.05 3.22 -22.94
N GLY A 184 -12.56 2.41 -22.02
CA GLY A 184 -12.54 2.69 -20.60
C GLY A 184 -11.11 2.66 -20.07
N GLU A 185 -10.82 3.52 -19.07
CA GLU A 185 -9.52 3.59 -18.40
C GLU A 185 -9.69 3.43 -16.90
N ASN A 186 -8.66 2.84 -16.24
CA ASN A 186 -8.64 2.59 -14.80
C ASN A 186 -9.88 1.85 -14.29
N LEU A 187 -10.25 0.77 -14.99
CA LEU A 187 -11.54 0.08 -14.82
C LEU A 187 -11.63 -0.69 -13.51
N ALA A 188 -10.53 -1.26 -13.04
CA ALA A 188 -10.49 -2.00 -11.79
C ALA A 188 -9.07 -2.07 -11.21
N VAL A 189 -8.98 -2.19 -9.90
CA VAL A 189 -7.75 -2.49 -9.18
C VAL A 189 -8.03 -3.59 -8.15
N TRP A 190 -7.15 -4.59 -8.11
CA TRP A 190 -7.14 -5.63 -7.10
C TRP A 190 -5.92 -5.44 -6.22
N THR A 191 -6.13 -5.11 -4.96
CA THR A 191 -5.08 -4.82 -4.00
C THR A 191 -5.55 -5.12 -2.59
N LYS A 192 -4.61 -5.34 -1.67
CA LYS A 192 -4.86 -5.38 -0.22
C LYS A 192 -4.71 -4.00 0.43
N TRP A 193 -4.19 -3.04 -0.32
CA TRP A 193 -4.04 -1.67 0.15
C TRP A 193 -5.40 -1.05 0.42
N LYS A 194 -5.56 -0.48 1.62
CA LYS A 194 -6.80 0.17 2.08
C LYS A 194 -6.71 1.71 2.07
N GLY A 195 -5.51 2.24 1.85
CA GLY A 195 -5.28 3.68 1.75
C GLY A 195 -5.77 4.26 0.42
N PHE A 196 -5.60 5.56 0.27
CA PHE A 196 -5.93 6.24 -0.99
C PHE A 196 -5.00 5.79 -2.13
N ASP A 197 -5.57 5.75 -3.35
CA ASP A 197 -4.88 5.35 -4.59
C ASP A 197 -4.18 6.57 -5.24
#